data_b543adfdb14e36ef7f08a33f569d8544
#
_entry.id   b543adfdb14e36ef7f08a33f569d8544
#
_cell.length_a   1.000
_cell.length_b   1.000
_cell.length_c   1.000
_cell.angle_alpha   90.00
_cell.angle_beta   90.00
_cell.angle_gamma   90.00
#
_symmetry.space_group_name_H-M   'P 1'
#
loop_
_entity.id
_entity.type
_entity.pdbx_description
1 polymer ?
#
loop_
_entity_poly.entity_id
_entity_poly.type
_entity_poly.pdbx_seq_one_letter_code
_entity_poly.pdbx_strand_id
1 'polypeptide(L)'
;MNVLILAGERAGGDPLAIAEGVANKTQIVIQGQTMLAHVLAAVGQLQPAPRVFISGEVAGLDASITCIKTAQTPCSSVLKALENISFPVLITTADHPLLTPAIINDFLQKAAALEGDVCVGLVPLALVQQHYPSNRRTKLRFKDGSFSGANLFLLRHANAMGLIDFWRQMEMNRKSPWRMVRVLGLGSIVRYALGLLTFADVVAIISARTGCSIAPVMLTDPHAAIDVDKPSDLALVREIMQSRTPHKAA
;
A
#
# COMPACT_ATOMS: atom_id res chain seq x y z
N MET A 1 -0.01 -2.89 -18.70
CA MET A 1 0.58 -2.75 -17.34
C MET A 1 0.21 -3.96 -16.51
N ASN A 2 1.09 -4.42 -15.63
CA ASN A 2 0.79 -5.48 -14.67
C ASN A 2 0.38 -4.88 -13.33
N VAL A 3 -0.58 -5.50 -12.64
CA VAL A 3 -1.00 -5.11 -11.29
C VAL A 3 -0.80 -6.29 -10.35
N LEU A 4 -0.09 -6.07 -9.24
CA LEU A 4 0.09 -7.03 -8.17
C LEU A 4 -0.71 -6.59 -6.94
N ILE A 5 -1.66 -7.40 -6.49
CA ILE A 5 -2.44 -7.18 -5.28
C ILE A 5 -1.89 -8.07 -4.17
N LEU A 6 -1.46 -7.48 -3.06
CA LEU A 6 -1.00 -8.22 -1.90
C LEU A 6 -2.20 -8.63 -1.05
N ALA A 7 -2.47 -9.92 -0.99
CA ALA A 7 -3.59 -10.52 -0.26
C ALA A 7 -3.12 -11.59 0.75
N GLY A 8 -1.86 -11.50 1.19
CA GLY A 8 -1.27 -12.46 2.11
C GLY A 8 -1.80 -12.32 3.53
N GLU A 9 -1.77 -13.43 4.26
CA GLU A 9 -2.12 -13.49 5.68
C GLU A 9 -0.89 -13.33 6.57
N ARG A 10 -1.13 -12.84 7.80
CA ARG A 10 -0.10 -12.84 8.84
C ARG A 10 0.02 -14.26 9.42
N ALA A 11 1.24 -14.70 9.70
CA ALA A 11 1.46 -15.93 10.44
C ALA A 11 0.75 -15.85 11.82
N GLY A 12 -0.13 -16.82 12.11
CA GLY A 12 -0.93 -16.84 13.33
C GLY A 12 -2.34 -16.25 13.20
N GLY A 13 -2.78 -15.89 11.99
CA GLY A 13 -4.09 -15.32 11.71
C GLY A 13 -4.15 -13.79 11.90
N ASP A 14 -5.17 -13.18 11.32
CA ASP A 14 -5.44 -11.77 11.48
C ASP A 14 -6.53 -11.58 12.55
N PRO A 15 -6.27 -10.80 13.64
CA PRO A 15 -7.26 -10.58 14.71
C PRO A 15 -8.59 -10.03 14.20
N LEU A 16 -8.57 -9.20 13.14
CA LEU A 16 -9.78 -8.65 12.55
C LEU A 16 -10.57 -9.72 11.79
N ALA A 17 -9.90 -10.62 11.06
CA ALA A 17 -10.55 -11.75 10.40
C ALA A 17 -11.23 -12.68 11.41
N ILE A 18 -10.55 -12.97 12.53
CA ILE A 18 -11.11 -13.78 13.62
C ILE A 18 -12.37 -13.10 14.22
N ALA A 19 -12.30 -11.78 14.46
CA ALA A 19 -13.42 -11.03 15.01
C ALA A 19 -14.64 -10.97 14.08
N GLU A 20 -14.41 -10.95 12.76
CA GLU A 20 -15.45 -10.96 11.71
C GLU A 20 -15.87 -12.37 11.28
N GLY A 21 -15.30 -13.43 11.89
CA GLY A 21 -15.67 -14.84 11.63
C GLY A 21 -15.29 -15.34 10.24
N VAL A 22 -14.24 -14.78 9.63
CA VAL A 22 -13.73 -15.17 8.31
C VAL A 22 -12.32 -15.74 8.39
N ALA A 23 -11.96 -16.59 7.43
CA ALA A 23 -10.65 -17.22 7.40
C ALA A 23 -9.53 -16.20 7.11
N ASN A 24 -9.80 -15.20 6.26
CA ASN A 24 -8.83 -14.20 5.81
C ASN A 24 -9.43 -12.80 5.85
N LYS A 25 -8.66 -11.81 6.29
CA LYS A 25 -9.06 -10.38 6.34
C LYS A 25 -9.63 -9.89 5.00
N THR A 26 -9.09 -10.35 3.88
CA THR A 26 -9.53 -9.94 2.53
C THR A 26 -10.94 -10.42 2.18
N GLN A 27 -11.49 -11.40 2.94
CA GLN A 27 -12.84 -11.95 2.79
C GLN A 27 -13.90 -11.18 3.61
N ILE A 28 -13.51 -10.21 4.43
CA ILE A 28 -14.47 -9.39 5.18
C ILE A 28 -15.40 -8.69 4.19
N VAL A 29 -16.71 -8.85 4.43
CA VAL A 29 -17.75 -8.29 3.56
C VAL A 29 -18.09 -6.87 3.96
N ILE A 30 -18.10 -5.98 2.97
CA ILE A 30 -18.49 -4.57 3.10
C ILE A 30 -19.45 -4.28 1.94
N GLN A 31 -20.67 -3.81 2.23
CA GLN A 31 -21.69 -3.52 1.20
C GLN A 31 -21.92 -4.69 0.22
N GLY A 32 -21.98 -5.92 0.75
CA GLY A 32 -22.28 -7.13 -0.03
C GLY A 32 -21.12 -7.70 -0.86
N GLN A 33 -19.93 -7.09 -0.80
CA GLN A 33 -18.73 -7.56 -1.50
C GLN A 33 -17.55 -7.69 -0.54
N THR A 34 -16.63 -8.63 -0.81
CA THR A 34 -15.41 -8.76 -0.02
C THR A 34 -14.46 -7.57 -0.25
N MET A 35 -13.59 -7.28 0.71
CA MET A 35 -12.59 -6.23 0.54
C MET A 35 -11.75 -6.42 -0.73
N LEU A 36 -11.31 -7.66 -1.00
CA LEU A 36 -10.59 -7.97 -2.23
C LEU A 36 -11.44 -7.70 -3.49
N ALA A 37 -12.74 -8.02 -3.47
CA ALA A 37 -13.63 -7.78 -4.61
C ALA A 37 -13.74 -6.28 -4.93
N HIS A 38 -13.78 -5.39 -3.93
CA HIS A 38 -13.75 -3.95 -4.15
C HIS A 38 -12.45 -3.49 -4.84
N VAL A 39 -11.29 -4.00 -4.41
CA VAL A 39 -10.00 -3.69 -5.03
C VAL A 39 -9.94 -4.22 -6.46
N LEU A 40 -10.38 -5.46 -6.69
CA LEU A 40 -10.46 -6.05 -8.04
C LEU A 40 -11.38 -5.26 -8.96
N ALA A 41 -12.54 -4.81 -8.46
CA ALA A 41 -13.47 -3.98 -9.24
C ALA A 41 -12.85 -2.63 -9.64
N ALA A 42 -12.05 -2.01 -8.75
CA ALA A 42 -11.34 -0.78 -9.05
C ALA A 42 -10.24 -1.00 -10.12
N VAL A 43 -9.45 -2.06 -9.96
CA VAL A 43 -8.36 -2.41 -10.89
C VAL A 43 -8.91 -2.84 -12.25
N GLY A 44 -10.01 -3.60 -12.28
CA GLY A 44 -10.62 -4.08 -13.52
C GLY A 44 -11.22 -2.98 -14.42
N GLN A 45 -11.46 -1.78 -13.89
CA GLN A 45 -11.93 -0.63 -14.65
C GLN A 45 -10.81 0.21 -15.29
N LEU A 46 -9.54 -0.13 -15.04
CA LEU A 46 -8.41 0.59 -15.65
C LEU A 46 -8.32 0.33 -17.16
N GLN A 47 -7.89 1.36 -17.89
CA GLN A 47 -7.68 1.26 -19.33
C GLN A 47 -6.24 1.66 -19.69
N PRO A 48 -5.54 0.87 -20.54
CA PRO A 48 -5.93 -0.45 -21.04
C PRO A 48 -6.00 -1.48 -19.91
N ALA A 49 -6.82 -2.51 -20.08
CA ALA A 49 -7.03 -3.56 -19.07
C ALA A 49 -5.69 -4.17 -18.61
N PRO A 50 -5.41 -4.17 -17.29
CA PRO A 50 -4.17 -4.70 -16.77
C PRO A 50 -4.20 -6.23 -16.68
N ARG A 51 -3.02 -6.86 -16.69
CA ARG A 51 -2.90 -8.24 -16.20
C ARG A 51 -2.82 -8.20 -14.68
N VAL A 52 -3.70 -8.97 -14.02
CA VAL A 52 -3.83 -8.95 -12.56
C VAL A 52 -3.18 -10.19 -11.96
N PHE A 53 -2.33 -9.96 -10.98
CA PHE A 53 -1.68 -10.97 -10.15
C PHE A 53 -2.08 -10.74 -8.69
N ILE A 54 -2.33 -11.83 -7.97
CA ILE A 54 -2.61 -11.78 -6.53
C ILE A 54 -1.53 -12.58 -5.80
N SER A 55 -0.84 -11.94 -4.87
CA SER A 55 0.01 -12.64 -3.92
C SER A 55 -0.85 -13.08 -2.73
N GLY A 56 -1.30 -14.33 -2.78
CA GLY A 56 -2.23 -14.91 -1.80
C GLY A 56 -2.89 -16.17 -2.36
N GLU A 57 -3.48 -16.96 -1.46
CA GLU A 57 -4.33 -18.11 -1.83
C GLU A 57 -5.79 -17.67 -1.70
N VAL A 58 -6.45 -17.44 -2.82
CA VAL A 58 -7.84 -16.96 -2.88
C VAL A 58 -8.63 -17.88 -3.81
N ALA A 59 -9.73 -18.44 -3.29
CA ALA A 59 -10.63 -19.27 -4.08
C ALA A 59 -11.67 -18.42 -4.84
N GLY A 60 -12.21 -18.96 -5.94
CA GLY A 60 -13.33 -18.36 -6.68
C GLY A 60 -12.98 -17.13 -7.52
N LEU A 61 -11.71 -16.94 -7.86
CA LEU A 61 -11.26 -15.88 -8.75
C LEU A 61 -11.53 -16.21 -10.22
N ASP A 62 -11.63 -15.16 -11.02
CA ASP A 62 -11.69 -15.28 -12.48
C ASP A 62 -10.41 -15.93 -13.02
N ALA A 63 -10.53 -16.78 -14.06
CA ALA A 63 -9.42 -17.51 -14.66
C ALA A 63 -8.33 -16.61 -15.28
N SER A 64 -8.63 -15.34 -15.54
CA SER A 64 -7.66 -14.34 -16.03
C SER A 64 -6.71 -13.84 -14.94
N ILE A 65 -7.01 -14.06 -13.65
CA ILE A 65 -6.23 -13.63 -12.50
C ILE A 65 -5.23 -14.73 -12.13
N THR A 66 -3.96 -14.36 -12.06
CA THR A 66 -2.90 -15.29 -11.67
C THR A 66 -2.59 -15.20 -10.17
N CYS A 67 -2.80 -16.30 -9.43
CA CYS A 67 -2.39 -16.38 -8.03
C CYS A 67 -0.93 -16.79 -7.90
N ILE A 68 -0.21 -16.09 -7.02
CA ILE A 68 1.19 -16.36 -6.67
C ILE A 68 1.25 -16.64 -5.17
N LYS A 69 1.86 -17.76 -4.79
CA LYS A 69 2.00 -18.14 -3.39
C LYS A 69 2.80 -17.09 -2.62
N THR A 70 2.28 -16.67 -1.47
CA THR A 70 2.96 -15.74 -0.56
C THR A 70 4.30 -16.24 -0.05
N ALA A 71 5.13 -15.33 0.43
CA ALA A 71 6.32 -15.60 1.22
C ALA A 71 6.08 -15.14 2.68
N GLN A 72 7.14 -15.18 3.50
CA GLN A 72 7.03 -14.89 4.94
C GLN A 72 6.64 -13.45 5.29
N THR A 73 6.97 -12.50 4.42
CA THR A 73 6.69 -11.07 4.62
C THR A 73 6.11 -10.45 3.35
N PRO A 74 5.42 -9.30 3.45
CA PRO A 74 4.94 -8.57 2.28
C PRO A 74 6.05 -8.31 1.26
N CYS A 75 7.21 -7.79 1.68
CA CYS A 75 8.33 -7.54 0.77
C CYS A 75 8.87 -8.81 0.13
N SER A 76 9.00 -9.91 0.89
CA SER A 76 9.41 -11.21 0.33
C SER A 76 8.39 -11.75 -0.67
N SER A 77 7.10 -11.48 -0.45
CA SER A 77 6.03 -11.85 -1.37
C SER A 77 6.10 -11.04 -2.68
N VAL A 78 6.42 -9.76 -2.59
CA VAL A 78 6.66 -8.91 -3.77
C VAL A 78 7.85 -9.45 -4.55
N LEU A 79 9.01 -9.68 -3.93
CA LEU A 79 10.21 -10.22 -4.60
C LEU A 79 9.89 -11.52 -5.34
N LYS A 80 9.21 -12.46 -4.68
CA LYS A 80 8.79 -13.72 -5.28
C LYS A 80 7.83 -13.54 -6.46
N ALA A 81 6.90 -12.59 -6.37
CA ALA A 81 5.98 -12.29 -7.46
C ALA A 81 6.71 -11.71 -8.68
N LEU A 82 7.68 -10.82 -8.44
CA LEU A 82 8.46 -10.16 -9.50
C LEU A 82 9.37 -11.12 -10.29
N GLU A 83 9.61 -12.34 -9.80
CA GLU A 83 10.28 -13.39 -10.58
C GLU A 83 9.48 -13.78 -11.84
N ASN A 84 8.14 -13.57 -11.82
CA ASN A 84 7.22 -13.99 -12.87
C ASN A 84 6.42 -12.82 -13.48
N ILE A 85 6.66 -11.58 -13.05
CA ILE A 85 5.91 -10.40 -13.51
C ILE A 85 6.88 -9.41 -14.14
N SER A 86 6.66 -9.07 -15.41
CA SER A 86 7.46 -8.05 -16.11
C SER A 86 7.08 -6.64 -15.68
N PHE A 87 8.04 -5.73 -15.67
CA PHE A 87 7.84 -4.30 -15.42
C PHE A 87 7.16 -3.61 -16.61
N PRO A 88 6.44 -2.51 -16.38
CA PRO A 88 6.13 -1.90 -15.11
C PRO A 88 5.04 -2.65 -14.32
N VAL A 89 5.14 -2.60 -12.98
CA VAL A 89 4.20 -3.25 -12.07
C VAL A 89 3.60 -2.23 -11.09
N LEU A 90 2.30 -2.08 -11.08
CA LEU A 90 1.57 -1.40 -10.02
C LEU A 90 1.31 -2.37 -8.88
N ILE A 91 1.70 -2.02 -7.66
CA ILE A 91 1.44 -2.81 -6.46
C ILE A 91 0.41 -2.09 -5.60
N THR A 92 -0.57 -2.85 -5.11
CA THR A 92 -1.52 -2.41 -4.10
C THR A 92 -1.84 -3.55 -3.13
N THR A 93 -2.69 -3.28 -2.14
CA THR A 93 -3.07 -4.25 -1.11
C THR A 93 -4.56 -4.56 -1.14
N ALA A 94 -4.94 -5.78 -0.78
CA ALA A 94 -6.32 -6.24 -0.79
C ALA A 94 -7.19 -5.68 0.35
N ASP A 95 -6.57 -5.00 1.31
CA ASP A 95 -7.23 -4.37 2.46
C ASP A 95 -7.56 -2.88 2.26
N HIS A 96 -7.64 -2.45 1.01
CA HIS A 96 -7.95 -1.06 0.64
C HIS A 96 -9.30 -0.97 -0.12
N PRO A 97 -10.44 -1.29 0.50
CA PRO A 97 -11.74 -1.35 -0.17
C PRO A 97 -12.26 0.01 -0.67
N LEU A 98 -11.71 1.14 -0.19
CA LEU A 98 -12.03 2.48 -0.69
C LEU A 98 -11.26 2.87 -1.95
N LEU A 99 -10.35 2.04 -2.43
CA LEU A 99 -9.62 2.26 -3.68
C LEU A 99 -10.60 2.36 -4.85
N THR A 100 -10.43 3.39 -5.67
CA THR A 100 -11.26 3.63 -6.85
C THR A 100 -10.41 3.74 -8.11
N PRO A 101 -10.98 3.54 -9.30
CA PRO A 101 -10.27 3.79 -10.56
C PRO A 101 -9.74 5.22 -10.65
N ALA A 102 -10.46 6.20 -10.10
CA ALA A 102 -10.05 7.60 -10.07
C ALA A 102 -8.77 7.81 -9.25
N ILE A 103 -8.66 7.20 -8.06
CA ILE A 103 -7.46 7.26 -7.22
C ILE A 103 -6.27 6.62 -7.96
N ILE A 104 -6.46 5.46 -8.58
CA ILE A 104 -5.39 4.77 -9.31
C ILE A 104 -4.93 5.61 -10.52
N ASN A 105 -5.87 6.16 -11.29
CA ASN A 105 -5.57 6.99 -12.44
C ASN A 105 -4.86 8.29 -12.05
N ASP A 106 -5.28 8.97 -10.97
CA ASP A 106 -4.58 10.15 -10.43
C ASP A 106 -3.14 9.82 -10.04
N PHE A 107 -2.95 8.67 -9.36
CA PHE A 107 -1.61 8.17 -9.03
C PHE A 107 -0.76 7.94 -10.28
N LEU A 108 -1.28 7.21 -11.27
CA LEU A 108 -0.55 6.87 -12.49
C LEU A 108 -0.24 8.09 -13.36
N GLN A 109 -1.19 9.03 -13.47
CA GLN A 109 -1.00 10.28 -14.20
C GLN A 109 0.10 11.14 -13.57
N LYS A 110 0.06 11.33 -12.25
CA LYS A 110 1.09 12.07 -11.53
C LYS A 110 2.44 11.35 -11.58
N ALA A 111 2.44 10.03 -11.43
CA ALA A 111 3.64 9.22 -11.57
C ALA A 111 4.28 9.42 -12.96
N ALA A 112 3.49 9.43 -14.04
CA ALA A 112 4.00 9.61 -15.40
C ALA A 112 4.76 10.93 -15.61
N ALA A 113 4.45 11.97 -14.83
CA ALA A 113 5.12 13.28 -14.87
C ALA A 113 6.41 13.34 -14.03
N LEU A 114 6.74 12.29 -13.29
CA LEU A 114 7.90 12.23 -12.39
C LEU A 114 8.93 11.23 -12.93
N GLU A 115 10.20 11.54 -12.71
CA GLU A 115 11.29 10.59 -12.94
C GLU A 115 11.55 9.76 -11.68
N GLY A 116 11.83 8.46 -11.84
CA GLY A 116 12.15 7.55 -10.75
C GLY A 116 11.89 6.09 -11.12
N ASP A 117 12.69 5.19 -10.55
CA ASP A 117 12.52 3.74 -10.72
C ASP A 117 11.26 3.24 -9.99
N VAL A 118 10.95 3.89 -8.85
CA VAL A 118 9.78 3.60 -8.02
C VAL A 118 9.01 4.87 -7.71
N CYS A 119 7.70 4.86 -7.99
CA CYS A 119 6.78 5.89 -7.51
C CYS A 119 6.02 5.38 -6.28
N VAL A 120 5.90 6.22 -5.24
CA VAL A 120 5.24 5.87 -3.97
C VAL A 120 4.10 6.83 -3.71
N GLY A 121 2.87 6.29 -3.60
CA GLY A 121 1.67 7.07 -3.31
C GLY A 121 1.63 7.52 -1.85
N LEU A 122 1.47 8.82 -1.64
CA LEU A 122 1.39 9.46 -0.33
C LEU A 122 0.20 10.41 -0.26
N VAL A 123 -0.40 10.53 0.93
CA VAL A 123 -1.47 11.49 1.21
C VAL A 123 -1.01 12.40 2.34
N PRO A 124 -1.11 13.74 2.21
CA PRO A 124 -0.86 14.64 3.33
C PRO A 124 -1.76 14.31 4.52
N LEU A 125 -1.16 14.11 5.69
CA LEU A 125 -1.92 13.70 6.89
C LEU A 125 -2.95 14.75 7.30
N ALA A 126 -2.67 16.03 7.08
CA ALA A 126 -3.61 17.11 7.33
C ALA A 126 -4.91 16.93 6.54
N LEU A 127 -4.83 16.49 5.28
CA LEU A 127 -6.00 16.20 4.45
C LEU A 127 -6.84 15.05 5.03
N VAL A 128 -6.18 13.97 5.46
CA VAL A 128 -6.87 12.84 6.09
C VAL A 128 -7.55 13.27 7.40
N GLN A 129 -6.87 14.05 8.23
CA GLN A 129 -7.39 14.53 9.51
C GLN A 129 -8.53 15.54 9.35
N GLN A 130 -8.52 16.35 8.29
CA GLN A 130 -9.61 17.27 7.98
C GLN A 130 -10.93 16.53 7.70
N HIS A 131 -10.88 15.41 6.99
CA HIS A 131 -12.06 14.62 6.63
C HIS A 131 -12.41 13.57 7.70
N TYR A 132 -11.41 13.02 8.37
CA TYR A 132 -11.54 11.92 9.32
C TYR A 132 -10.73 12.19 10.60
N PRO A 133 -11.15 13.14 11.47
CA PRO A 133 -10.37 13.60 12.63
C PRO A 133 -10.07 12.49 13.65
N SER A 134 -10.99 11.53 13.79
CA SER A 134 -10.86 10.38 14.72
C SER A 134 -9.96 9.28 14.20
N ASN A 135 -9.60 9.30 12.90
CA ASN A 135 -8.81 8.23 12.30
C ASN A 135 -7.31 8.38 12.65
N ARG A 136 -6.77 7.35 13.32
CA ARG A 136 -5.34 7.28 13.68
C ARG A 136 -4.60 6.41 12.67
N ARG A 137 -3.90 7.06 11.75
CA ARG A 137 -3.04 6.42 10.73
C ARG A 137 -1.58 6.37 11.15
N THR A 138 -0.83 5.47 10.53
CA THR A 138 0.64 5.49 10.61
C THR A 138 1.14 6.82 10.06
N LYS A 139 1.89 7.54 10.88
CA LYS A 139 2.36 8.89 10.59
C LYS A 139 3.83 8.85 10.23
N LEU A 140 4.15 9.19 8.99
CA LEU A 140 5.50 9.54 8.60
C LEU A 140 5.69 11.03 8.88
N ARG A 141 6.45 11.35 9.94
CA ARG A 141 6.66 12.74 10.38
C ARG A 141 8.01 13.24 9.90
N PHE A 142 7.99 14.32 9.15
CA PHE A 142 9.18 14.99 8.67
C PHE A 142 9.11 16.48 9.02
N LYS A 143 10.25 17.18 8.88
CA LYS A 143 10.35 18.63 9.12
C LYS A 143 9.37 19.43 8.24
N ASP A 144 9.16 18.98 7.01
CA ASP A 144 8.36 19.61 5.96
C ASP A 144 6.91 19.09 5.87
N GLY A 145 6.50 18.19 6.77
CA GLY A 145 5.13 17.71 6.82
C GLY A 145 4.97 16.31 7.39
N SER A 146 3.72 15.88 7.46
CA SER A 146 3.38 14.50 7.84
C SER A 146 2.54 13.86 6.75
N PHE A 147 2.85 12.61 6.43
CA PHE A 147 2.21 11.87 5.34
C PHE A 147 1.75 10.49 5.82
N SER A 148 0.76 9.95 5.13
CA SER A 148 0.32 8.55 5.22
C SER A 148 0.55 7.87 3.88
N GLY A 149 0.95 6.58 3.89
CA GLY A 149 1.05 5.78 2.67
C GLY A 149 -0.32 5.51 2.08
N ALA A 150 -0.38 5.42 0.75
CA ALA A 150 -1.59 5.08 0.00
C ALA A 150 -1.64 3.60 -0.42
N ASN A 151 -0.67 2.79 -0.02
CA ASN A 151 -0.52 1.41 -0.49
C ASN A 151 -0.56 1.29 -2.03
N LEU A 152 -0.04 2.31 -2.72
CA LEU A 152 0.15 2.36 -4.17
C LEU A 152 1.63 2.57 -4.49
N PHE A 153 2.21 1.62 -5.21
CA PHE A 153 3.61 1.65 -5.61
C PHE A 153 3.71 1.27 -7.10
N LEU A 154 4.35 2.11 -7.90
CA LEU A 154 4.64 1.79 -9.29
C LEU A 154 6.13 1.47 -9.43
N LEU A 155 6.45 0.23 -9.71
CA LEU A 155 7.79 -0.23 -10.03
C LEU A 155 7.97 -0.17 -11.55
N ARG A 156 8.87 0.67 -12.04
CA ARG A 156 9.06 0.87 -13.50
C ARG A 156 10.06 -0.08 -14.10
N HIS A 157 11.14 -0.35 -13.35
CA HIS A 157 12.29 -1.08 -13.84
C HIS A 157 12.84 -2.06 -12.80
N ALA A 158 13.71 -2.95 -13.21
CA ALA A 158 14.35 -3.93 -12.33
C ALA A 158 15.17 -3.29 -11.19
N ASN A 159 15.65 -2.04 -11.35
CA ASN A 159 16.33 -1.29 -10.28
C ASN A 159 15.48 -1.16 -9.01
N ALA A 160 14.15 -1.20 -9.14
CA ALA A 160 13.22 -1.21 -8.01
C ALA A 160 13.47 -2.37 -7.02
N MET A 161 14.07 -3.47 -7.49
CA MET A 161 14.40 -4.62 -6.64
C MET A 161 15.30 -4.25 -5.46
N GLY A 162 16.23 -3.30 -5.65
CA GLY A 162 17.08 -2.79 -4.58
C GLY A 162 16.29 -2.16 -3.44
N LEU A 163 15.25 -1.39 -3.75
CA LEU A 163 14.36 -0.79 -2.76
C LEU A 163 13.52 -1.85 -2.02
N ILE A 164 12.99 -2.82 -2.75
CA ILE A 164 12.18 -3.89 -2.15
C ILE A 164 13.04 -4.75 -1.19
N ASP A 165 14.27 -5.07 -1.59
CA ASP A 165 15.20 -5.80 -0.71
C ASP A 165 15.58 -4.97 0.52
N PHE A 166 15.79 -3.67 0.38
CA PHE A 166 16.00 -2.77 1.50
C PHE A 166 14.80 -2.78 2.47
N TRP A 167 13.56 -2.70 1.98
CA TRP A 167 12.37 -2.80 2.83
C TRP A 167 12.24 -4.17 3.49
N ARG A 168 12.55 -5.24 2.80
CA ARG A 168 12.62 -6.58 3.39
C ARG A 168 13.60 -6.62 4.57
N GLN A 169 14.79 -6.03 4.42
CA GLN A 169 15.75 -5.92 5.51
C GLN A 169 15.20 -5.09 6.68
N MET A 170 14.47 -4.02 6.41
CA MET A 170 13.80 -3.21 7.43
C MET A 170 12.72 -4.00 8.16
N GLU A 171 11.86 -4.74 7.45
CA GLU A 171 10.84 -5.62 8.06
C GLU A 171 11.47 -6.67 8.99
N MET A 172 12.51 -7.35 8.53
CA MET A 172 13.21 -8.38 9.32
C MET A 172 13.88 -7.81 10.57
N ASN A 173 14.34 -6.57 10.52
CA ASN A 173 15.12 -5.93 11.58
C ASN A 173 14.31 -4.99 12.49
N ARG A 174 13.01 -4.78 12.22
CA ARG A 174 12.16 -3.81 12.93
C ARG A 174 12.11 -3.98 14.46
N LYS A 175 12.36 -5.20 14.96
CA LYS A 175 12.40 -5.51 16.40
C LYS A 175 13.79 -5.33 17.02
N SER A 176 14.82 -4.99 16.24
CA SER A 176 16.21 -4.87 16.70
C SER A 176 16.74 -3.46 16.43
N PRO A 177 16.77 -2.56 17.44
CA PRO A 177 17.25 -1.18 17.26
C PRO A 177 18.66 -1.10 16.66
N TRP A 178 19.57 -1.95 17.11
CA TRP A 178 20.97 -1.98 16.61
C TRP A 178 21.08 -2.38 15.14
N ARG A 179 20.22 -3.30 14.69
CA ARG A 179 20.19 -3.68 13.27
C ARG A 179 19.60 -2.56 12.43
N MET A 180 18.59 -1.85 12.95
CA MET A 180 18.02 -0.67 12.31
C MET A 180 19.07 0.46 12.18
N VAL A 181 19.89 0.69 13.21
CA VAL A 181 21.02 1.63 13.14
C VAL A 181 21.99 1.25 12.03
N ARG A 182 22.29 -0.04 11.88
CA ARG A 182 23.16 -0.52 10.80
C ARG A 182 22.56 -0.29 9.42
N VAL A 183 21.25 -0.50 9.27
CA VAL A 183 20.53 -0.35 8.00
C VAL A 183 20.31 1.13 7.65
N LEU A 184 19.97 1.99 8.61
CA LEU A 184 19.64 3.41 8.37
C LEU A 184 20.80 4.37 8.65
N GLY A 185 21.79 3.93 9.45
CA GLY A 185 22.83 4.80 10.00
C GLY A 185 22.37 5.59 11.22
N LEU A 186 23.23 5.66 12.24
CA LEU A 186 22.93 6.36 13.49
C LEU A 186 22.54 7.82 13.27
N GLY A 187 23.28 8.52 12.42
CA GLY A 187 23.03 9.93 12.11
C GLY A 187 21.64 10.19 11.54
N SER A 188 21.15 9.33 10.64
CA SER A 188 19.81 9.44 10.07
C SER A 188 18.72 9.19 11.11
N ILE A 189 18.92 8.21 12.01
CA ILE A 189 17.97 7.90 13.08
C ILE A 189 17.89 9.07 14.08
N VAL A 190 19.04 9.61 14.50
CA VAL A 190 19.09 10.76 15.42
C VAL A 190 18.42 12.00 14.78
N ARG A 191 18.74 12.33 13.53
CA ARG A 191 18.11 13.44 12.82
C ARG A 191 16.60 13.25 12.67
N TYR A 192 16.13 12.02 12.41
CA TYR A 192 14.70 11.70 12.35
C TYR A 192 14.02 11.88 13.72
N ALA A 193 14.62 11.34 14.79
CA ALA A 193 14.09 11.47 16.16
C ALA A 193 14.01 12.93 16.63
N LEU A 194 14.94 13.77 16.18
CA LEU A 194 14.96 15.22 16.46
C LEU A 194 14.05 16.02 15.52
N GLY A 195 13.35 15.38 14.57
CA GLY A 195 12.49 16.07 13.60
C GLY A 195 13.26 16.95 12.60
N LEU A 196 14.52 16.65 12.35
CA LEU A 196 15.40 17.44 11.48
C LEU A 196 15.44 16.98 10.03
N LEU A 197 14.91 15.78 9.72
CA LEU A 197 14.86 15.26 8.36
C LEU A 197 13.62 15.78 7.63
N THR A 198 13.83 16.25 6.40
CA THR A 198 12.77 16.45 5.42
C THR A 198 12.42 15.15 4.75
N PHE A 199 11.26 15.09 4.08
CA PHE A 199 10.91 13.93 3.26
C PHE A 199 11.95 13.70 2.14
N ALA A 200 12.40 14.77 1.50
CA ALA A 200 13.43 14.72 0.47
C ALA A 200 14.77 14.15 0.99
N ASP A 201 15.20 14.50 2.21
CA ASP A 201 16.39 13.90 2.83
C ASP A 201 16.26 12.39 2.95
N VAL A 202 15.10 11.91 3.39
CA VAL A 202 14.86 10.45 3.55
C VAL A 202 14.86 9.73 2.21
N VAL A 203 14.22 10.30 1.20
CA VAL A 203 14.26 9.77 -0.18
C VAL A 203 15.70 9.69 -0.67
N ALA A 204 16.50 10.76 -0.52
CA ALA A 204 17.89 10.80 -0.92
C ALA A 204 18.75 9.72 -0.20
N ILE A 205 18.56 9.57 1.12
CA ILE A 205 19.27 8.55 1.92
C ILE A 205 18.93 7.14 1.43
N ILE A 206 17.66 6.85 1.18
CA ILE A 206 17.23 5.53 0.71
C ILE A 206 17.73 5.30 -0.71
N SER A 207 17.59 6.27 -1.62
CA SER A 207 18.07 6.17 -2.99
C SER A 207 19.58 5.90 -3.07
N ALA A 208 20.38 6.61 -2.27
CA ALA A 208 21.83 6.41 -2.23
C ALA A 208 22.23 5.01 -1.72
N ARG A 209 21.39 4.38 -0.89
CA ARG A 209 21.66 3.04 -0.33
C ARG A 209 21.21 1.90 -1.21
N THR A 210 20.15 2.14 -1.97
CA THR A 210 19.49 1.11 -2.78
C THR A 210 19.90 1.16 -4.24
N GLY A 211 20.53 2.27 -4.68
CA GLY A 211 20.78 2.55 -6.09
C GLY A 211 19.49 2.78 -6.90
N CYS A 212 18.36 2.98 -6.20
CA CYS A 212 17.03 3.11 -6.78
C CYS A 212 16.51 4.54 -6.59
N SER A 213 16.10 5.20 -7.67
CA SER A 213 15.47 6.51 -7.60
C SER A 213 14.00 6.39 -7.19
N ILE A 214 13.59 7.19 -6.20
CA ILE A 214 12.24 7.16 -5.62
C ILE A 214 11.54 8.48 -5.88
N ALA A 215 10.35 8.43 -6.47
CA ALA A 215 9.49 9.58 -6.72
C ALA A 215 8.24 9.53 -5.83
N PRO A 216 8.06 10.48 -4.89
CA PRO A 216 6.83 10.59 -4.12
C PRO A 216 5.70 11.16 -4.98
N VAL A 217 4.56 10.50 -4.97
CA VAL A 217 3.34 10.94 -5.66
C VAL A 217 2.33 11.42 -4.64
N MET A 218 2.08 12.72 -4.59
CA MET A 218 1.13 13.32 -3.66
C MET A 218 -0.31 13.19 -4.18
N LEU A 219 -1.12 12.40 -3.46
CA LEU A 219 -2.53 12.21 -3.75
C LEU A 219 -3.39 13.21 -2.97
N THR A 220 -4.49 13.63 -3.59
CA THR A 220 -5.42 14.61 -3.04
C THR A 220 -6.73 14.00 -2.54
N ASP A 221 -6.93 12.70 -2.75
CA ASP A 221 -8.08 11.98 -2.20
C ASP A 221 -7.70 11.36 -0.83
N PRO A 222 -8.35 11.76 0.29
CA PRO A 222 -8.07 11.23 1.61
C PRO A 222 -8.35 9.73 1.73
N HIS A 223 -9.25 9.17 0.91
CA HIS A 223 -9.56 7.75 0.91
C HIS A 223 -8.36 6.90 0.47
N ALA A 224 -7.45 7.45 -0.32
CA ALA A 224 -6.24 6.76 -0.74
C ALA A 224 -5.34 6.33 0.44
N ALA A 225 -5.49 6.94 1.61
CA ALA A 225 -4.75 6.58 2.82
C ALA A 225 -5.54 5.68 3.78
N ILE A 226 -6.75 5.19 3.40
CA ILE A 226 -7.61 4.44 4.32
C ILE A 226 -7.64 2.96 3.93
N ASP A 227 -6.76 2.19 4.52
CA ASP A 227 -6.77 0.73 4.54
C ASP A 227 -7.40 0.20 5.84
N VAL A 228 -7.75 -1.08 5.88
CA VAL A 228 -8.43 -1.72 7.01
C VAL A 228 -7.45 -2.62 7.76
N ASP A 229 -6.92 -2.14 8.88
CA ASP A 229 -5.99 -2.88 9.74
C ASP A 229 -6.57 -3.27 11.11
N LYS A 230 -7.59 -2.56 11.57
CA LYS A 230 -8.20 -2.73 12.89
C LYS A 230 -9.71 -2.45 12.86
N PRO A 231 -10.48 -2.85 13.89
CA PRO A 231 -11.94 -2.68 13.93
C PRO A 231 -12.43 -1.24 13.69
N SER A 232 -11.69 -0.24 14.19
CA SER A 232 -12.05 1.17 13.96
C SER A 232 -11.91 1.60 12.49
N ASP A 233 -10.96 1.00 11.74
CA ASP A 233 -10.81 1.28 10.31
C ASP A 233 -11.95 0.64 9.52
N LEU A 234 -12.33 -0.60 9.88
CA LEU A 234 -13.46 -1.28 9.27
C LEU A 234 -14.78 -0.53 9.51
N ALA A 235 -15.00 -0.04 10.73
CA ALA A 235 -16.19 0.76 11.05
C ALA A 235 -16.24 2.04 10.20
N LEU A 236 -15.12 2.77 10.10
CA LEU A 236 -15.02 3.97 9.27
C LEU A 236 -15.29 3.67 7.79
N VAL A 237 -14.68 2.59 7.25
CA VAL A 237 -14.89 2.21 5.85
C VAL A 237 -16.35 1.85 5.57
N ARG A 238 -17.00 1.12 6.49
CA ARG A 238 -18.43 0.81 6.39
C ARG A 238 -19.29 2.08 6.35
N GLU A 239 -18.99 3.06 7.21
CA GLU A 239 -19.67 4.37 7.25
C GLU A 239 -19.48 5.14 5.92
N ILE A 240 -18.25 5.26 5.44
CA ILE A 240 -17.94 5.94 4.17
C ILE A 240 -18.66 5.28 3.00
N MET A 241 -18.67 3.96 2.93
CA MET A 241 -19.30 3.26 1.82
C MET A 241 -20.84 3.31 1.88
N GLN A 242 -21.42 3.34 3.10
CA GLN A 242 -22.86 3.58 3.28
C GLN A 242 -23.28 4.96 2.76
N SER A 243 -22.50 6.00 3.05
CA SER A 243 -22.79 7.36 2.59
C SER A 243 -22.65 7.54 1.08
N ARG A 244 -21.86 6.68 0.40
CA ARG A 244 -21.73 6.69 -1.07
C ARG A 244 -22.88 5.99 -1.80
N THR A 245 -23.61 5.11 -1.11
CA THR A 245 -24.77 4.43 -1.72
C THR A 245 -25.95 5.39 -1.67
N PRO A 246 -26.48 5.90 -2.81
CA PRO A 246 -27.66 6.72 -2.78
C PRO A 246 -28.79 5.92 -2.13
N HIS A 247 -29.47 6.51 -1.15
CA HIS A 247 -30.69 5.96 -0.59
C HIS A 247 -31.62 5.68 -1.77
N LYS A 248 -31.83 4.41 -2.13
CA LYS A 248 -32.99 4.06 -2.94
C LYS A 248 -34.19 4.46 -2.09
N ALA A 249 -34.77 5.61 -2.41
CA ALA A 249 -36.07 5.98 -1.92
C ALA A 249 -37.03 4.84 -2.22
N ALA A 250 -37.67 4.34 -1.18
CA ALA A 250 -38.70 3.31 -1.26
C ALA A 250 -39.91 3.86 -1.97
#